data_f0e83b22419c1f92c3ec487409da2866
#
_entry.id   f0e83b22419c1f92c3ec487409da2866
#
_cell.length_a   1.000
_cell.length_b   1.000
_cell.length_c   1.000
_cell.angle_alpha   90.00
_cell.angle_beta   90.00
_cell.angle_gamma   90.00
#
_symmetry.space_group_name_H-M   'P 1'
#
loop_
_entity.id
_entity.type
_entity.pdbx_description
1 polymer ?
#
loop_
_entity_poly.entity_id
_entity_poly.type
_entity_poly.pdbx_seq_one_letter_code
_entity_poly.pdbx_strand_id
1 'polypeptide(L)'
;MSPMNWKPQRPDDLIGQARRVAKAQVTKASRLATADPVIGSMKLLLYGPPGVGKTSVVEMVARQLTGSPLAVEDFNGREVTVEVVREWMRGLAYGSLFSRWSVRIVNELDRCSKEAQDLLLTYLDRLPPGRAFLGTSNLQLDLLTERFQTRFQAIKLLPPSTEELAAFLTARWPVPAATTDFHFWLDPESVRAALADLE
;
A
#
# COMPACT_ATOMS: atom_id res chain seq x y z
N MET A 1 21.75 12.33 -4.79
CA MET A 1 20.40 11.81 -5.13
C MET A 1 19.49 13.00 -5.10
N SER A 2 18.85 13.34 -6.21
CA SER A 2 17.91 14.46 -6.26
C SER A 2 16.72 14.20 -5.33
N PRO A 3 16.31 15.15 -4.46
CA PRO A 3 15.17 15.01 -3.56
C PRO A 3 13.85 14.76 -4.28
N MET A 4 13.72 15.18 -5.52
CA MET A 4 12.50 15.07 -6.33
C MET A 4 11.98 13.64 -6.56
N ASN A 5 12.79 12.60 -6.36
CA ASN A 5 12.41 11.19 -6.60
C ASN A 5 12.59 10.28 -5.37
N TRP A 6 12.60 10.86 -4.16
CA TRP A 6 12.71 10.04 -2.97
C TRP A 6 11.41 9.27 -2.72
N LYS A 7 11.51 7.94 -2.77
CA LYS A 7 10.41 7.02 -2.47
C LYS A 7 10.78 6.16 -1.27
N PRO A 8 9.94 6.07 -0.24
CA PRO A 8 10.19 5.20 0.89
C PRO A 8 10.44 3.77 0.45
N GLN A 9 11.55 3.18 0.88
CA GLN A 9 11.94 1.81 0.52
C GLN A 9 11.80 0.83 1.68
N ARG A 10 11.90 1.31 2.91
CA ARG A 10 11.86 0.55 4.15
C ARG A 10 10.81 1.13 5.10
N PRO A 11 10.25 0.31 6.00
CA PRO A 11 9.30 0.82 7.00
C PRO A 11 9.80 2.00 7.81
N ASP A 12 11.12 2.09 8.05
CA ASP A 12 11.74 3.19 8.79
C ASP A 12 11.80 4.50 8.02
N ASP A 13 11.54 4.47 6.72
CA ASP A 13 11.39 5.66 5.89
C ASP A 13 9.99 6.29 6.00
N LEU A 14 9.05 5.65 6.68
CA LEU A 14 7.70 6.13 6.94
C LEU A 14 7.58 6.73 8.35
N ILE A 15 6.50 7.49 8.59
CA ILE A 15 6.25 8.21 9.83
C ILE A 15 5.00 7.66 10.52
N GLY A 16 4.92 7.78 11.82
CA GLY A 16 3.72 7.56 12.61
C GLY A 16 3.09 6.19 12.42
N GLN A 17 1.79 6.16 12.20
CA GLN A 17 1.03 4.92 12.04
C GLN A 17 1.44 4.14 10.80
N ALA A 18 1.76 4.81 9.67
CA ALA A 18 2.20 4.15 8.45
C ALA A 18 3.46 3.31 8.68
N ARG A 19 4.44 3.83 9.45
CA ARG A 19 5.64 3.11 9.86
C ARG A 19 5.31 1.85 10.67
N ARG A 20 4.41 1.97 11.66
CA ARG A 20 4.01 0.83 12.51
C ARG A 20 3.30 -0.25 11.69
N VAL A 21 2.36 0.15 10.82
CA VAL A 21 1.64 -0.76 9.94
C VAL A 21 2.59 -1.41 8.93
N ALA A 22 3.49 -0.65 8.31
CA ALA A 22 4.49 -1.20 7.40
C ALA A 22 5.34 -2.26 8.08
N LYS A 23 5.89 -2.00 9.26
CA LYS A 23 6.67 -2.99 10.03
C LYS A 23 5.88 -4.28 10.28
N ALA A 24 4.64 -4.16 10.74
CA ALA A 24 3.79 -5.31 11.04
C ALA A 24 3.46 -6.12 9.77
N GLN A 25 3.06 -5.45 8.67
CA GLN A 25 2.67 -6.13 7.45
C GLN A 25 3.87 -6.70 6.67
N VAL A 26 5.01 -6.02 6.64
CA VAL A 26 6.26 -6.55 6.06
C VAL A 26 6.74 -7.77 6.84
N THR A 27 6.69 -7.75 8.18
CA THR A 27 7.02 -8.93 9.01
C THR A 27 6.08 -10.11 8.72
N LYS A 28 4.76 -9.84 8.60
CA LYS A 28 3.79 -10.87 8.21
C LYS A 28 4.10 -11.42 6.81
N ALA A 29 4.37 -10.56 5.86
CA ALA A 29 4.74 -10.93 4.50
C ALA A 29 6.01 -11.79 4.47
N SER A 30 7.04 -11.43 5.26
CA SER A 30 8.26 -12.23 5.38
C SER A 30 7.99 -13.66 5.85
N ARG A 31 7.16 -13.83 6.87
CA ARG A 31 6.77 -15.16 7.36
C ARG A 31 6.02 -15.96 6.32
N LEU A 32 5.10 -15.33 5.58
CA LEU A 32 4.36 -15.98 4.50
C LEU A 32 5.25 -16.36 3.34
N ALA A 33 6.20 -15.49 2.96
CA ALA A 33 7.13 -15.74 1.86
C ALA A 33 8.06 -16.93 2.13
N THR A 34 8.44 -17.15 3.39
CA THR A 34 9.34 -18.23 3.82
C THR A 34 8.61 -19.54 4.20
N ALA A 35 7.27 -19.52 4.30
CA ALA A 35 6.49 -20.71 4.62
C ALA A 35 6.63 -21.80 3.55
N ASP A 36 6.80 -23.04 3.96
CA ASP A 36 6.87 -24.21 3.09
C ASP A 36 6.05 -25.37 3.69
N PRO A 37 5.01 -25.85 2.99
CA PRO A 37 4.47 -25.30 1.72
C PRO A 37 3.85 -23.90 1.89
N VAL A 38 3.63 -23.21 0.76
CA VAL A 38 2.91 -21.94 0.79
C VAL A 38 1.46 -22.18 1.20
N ILE A 39 1.09 -21.61 2.34
CA ILE A 39 -0.26 -21.73 2.90
C ILE A 39 -0.94 -20.37 2.90
N GLY A 40 -2.18 -20.36 2.35
CA GLY A 40 -3.04 -19.19 2.39
C GLY A 40 -2.75 -18.13 1.32
N SER A 41 -3.62 -17.16 1.31
CA SER A 41 -3.57 -15.96 0.48
C SER A 41 -3.53 -14.72 1.37
N MET A 42 -3.08 -13.57 0.81
CA MET A 42 -3.09 -12.30 1.53
C MET A 42 -4.03 -11.31 0.86
N LYS A 43 -4.96 -10.75 1.62
CA LYS A 43 -5.89 -9.72 1.16
C LYS A 43 -5.80 -8.54 2.12
N LEU A 44 -5.17 -7.46 1.67
CA LEU A 44 -4.93 -6.26 2.49
C LEU A 44 -5.53 -5.04 1.82
N LEU A 45 -6.26 -4.23 2.57
CA LEU A 45 -6.77 -2.95 2.13
C LEU A 45 -6.28 -1.86 3.09
N LEU A 46 -5.54 -0.90 2.57
CA LEU A 46 -5.15 0.30 3.31
C LEU A 46 -6.02 1.46 2.87
N TYR A 47 -6.68 2.13 3.82
CA TYR A 47 -7.56 3.24 3.53
C TYR A 47 -7.27 4.45 4.43
N GLY A 48 -7.65 5.64 3.98
CA GLY A 48 -7.42 6.89 4.70
C GLY A 48 -7.05 8.04 3.75
N PRO A 49 -6.77 9.23 4.27
CA PRO A 49 -6.52 10.42 3.44
C PRO A 49 -5.32 10.24 2.50
N PRO A 50 -5.23 11.03 1.43
CA PRO A 50 -4.09 11.02 0.53
C PRO A 50 -2.79 11.40 1.29
N GLY A 51 -1.66 10.96 0.78
CA GLY A 51 -0.35 11.33 1.34
C GLY A 51 0.13 10.55 2.57
N VAL A 52 -0.72 9.75 3.24
CA VAL A 52 -0.34 9.02 4.48
C VAL A 52 0.54 7.78 4.27
N GLY A 53 0.98 7.49 3.05
CA GLY A 53 1.91 6.39 2.77
C GLY A 53 1.28 5.04 2.41
N LYS A 54 -0.03 4.97 2.08
CA LYS A 54 -0.74 3.72 1.72
C LYS A 54 -0.03 2.94 0.61
N THR A 55 0.22 3.59 -0.52
CA THR A 55 0.89 2.98 -1.68
C THR A 55 2.29 2.48 -1.33
N SER A 56 3.08 3.26 -0.59
CA SER A 56 4.41 2.84 -0.16
C SER A 56 4.37 1.58 0.70
N VAL A 57 3.38 1.47 1.60
CA VAL A 57 3.23 0.27 2.44
C VAL A 57 2.88 -0.97 1.62
N VAL A 58 1.91 -0.89 0.70
CA VAL A 58 1.52 -2.06 -0.12
C VAL A 58 2.65 -2.51 -1.04
N GLU A 59 3.42 -1.58 -1.59
CA GLU A 59 4.60 -1.90 -2.41
C GLU A 59 5.71 -2.59 -1.59
N MET A 60 5.97 -2.15 -0.35
CA MET A 60 6.92 -2.82 0.54
C MET A 60 6.46 -4.25 0.85
N VAL A 61 5.17 -4.44 1.12
CA VAL A 61 4.58 -5.76 1.38
C VAL A 61 4.70 -6.66 0.15
N ALA A 62 4.36 -6.14 -1.04
CA ALA A 62 4.46 -6.88 -2.29
C ALA A 62 5.90 -7.34 -2.56
N ARG A 63 6.86 -6.44 -2.42
CA ARG A 63 8.29 -6.74 -2.58
C ARG A 63 8.77 -7.81 -1.60
N GLN A 64 8.32 -7.73 -0.35
CA GLN A 64 8.68 -8.73 0.67
C GLN A 64 8.09 -10.11 0.39
N LEU A 65 6.85 -10.17 -0.14
CA LEU A 65 6.21 -11.43 -0.50
C LEU A 65 6.89 -12.11 -1.69
N THR A 66 7.20 -11.34 -2.73
CA THR A 66 7.63 -11.91 -4.01
C THR A 66 9.14 -12.05 -4.15
N GLY A 67 9.91 -11.14 -3.55
CA GLY A 67 11.34 -11.01 -3.81
C GLY A 67 11.69 -10.63 -5.27
N SER A 68 10.69 -10.51 -6.15
CA SER A 68 10.85 -10.20 -7.57
C SER A 68 9.81 -9.19 -8.05
N PRO A 69 10.21 -8.11 -8.72
CA PRO A 69 9.24 -7.16 -9.29
C PRO A 69 8.42 -7.77 -10.42
N LEU A 70 8.92 -8.82 -11.10
CA LEU A 70 8.22 -9.50 -12.20
C LEU A 70 7.01 -10.33 -11.72
N ALA A 71 6.85 -10.54 -10.42
CA ALA A 71 5.72 -11.23 -9.82
C ALA A 71 4.69 -10.25 -9.20
N VAL A 72 4.84 -8.95 -9.48
CA VAL A 72 3.95 -7.88 -9.01
C VAL A 72 3.31 -7.19 -10.21
N GLU A 73 1.98 -7.17 -10.23
CA GLU A 73 1.18 -6.40 -11.19
C GLU A 73 0.54 -5.22 -10.44
N ASP A 74 0.70 -4.01 -10.93
CA ASP A 74 0.19 -2.77 -10.32
C ASP A 74 -0.82 -2.09 -11.26
N PHE A 75 -2.00 -1.79 -10.73
CA PHE A 75 -3.12 -1.19 -11.46
C PHE A 75 -3.66 0.03 -10.71
N ASN A 76 -4.14 1.02 -11.45
CA ASN A 76 -5.03 2.01 -10.89
C ASN A 76 -6.47 1.46 -10.88
N GLY A 77 -7.28 1.82 -9.90
CA GLY A 77 -8.67 1.36 -9.82
C GLY A 77 -9.51 1.65 -11.07
N ARG A 78 -9.22 2.73 -11.79
CA ARG A 78 -9.90 3.04 -13.07
C ARG A 78 -9.57 2.07 -14.21
N GLU A 79 -8.44 1.38 -14.13
CA GLU A 79 -8.01 0.39 -15.13
C GLU A 79 -8.62 -0.98 -14.86
N VAL A 80 -9.15 -1.19 -13.65
CA VAL A 80 -9.76 -2.46 -13.25
C VAL A 80 -11.19 -2.52 -13.74
N THR A 81 -11.34 -2.98 -14.98
CA THR A 81 -12.63 -3.23 -15.62
C THR A 81 -13.12 -4.66 -15.34
N VAL A 82 -14.38 -4.94 -15.70
CA VAL A 82 -14.95 -6.30 -15.63
C VAL A 82 -14.13 -7.28 -16.46
N GLU A 83 -13.65 -6.89 -17.63
CA GLU A 83 -12.82 -7.69 -18.52
C GLU A 83 -11.48 -8.06 -17.86
N VAL A 84 -10.82 -7.08 -17.25
CA VAL A 84 -9.56 -7.27 -16.52
C VAL A 84 -9.76 -8.27 -15.37
N VAL A 85 -10.83 -8.14 -14.60
CA VAL A 85 -11.10 -9.07 -13.49
C VAL A 85 -11.41 -10.49 -14.02
N ARG A 86 -12.12 -10.62 -15.14
CA ARG A 86 -12.37 -11.93 -15.79
C ARG A 86 -11.06 -12.58 -16.26
N GLU A 87 -10.13 -11.79 -16.78
CA GLU A 87 -8.80 -12.27 -17.16
C GLU A 87 -8.02 -12.75 -15.92
N TRP A 88 -8.04 -12.00 -14.84
CA TRP A 88 -7.44 -12.43 -13.58
C TRP A 88 -8.02 -13.74 -13.07
N MET A 89 -9.34 -13.92 -13.18
CA MET A 89 -10.00 -15.18 -12.78
C MET A 89 -9.53 -16.36 -13.63
N ARG A 90 -9.37 -16.18 -14.94
CA ARG A 90 -8.82 -17.22 -15.84
C ARG A 90 -7.37 -17.57 -15.48
N GLY A 91 -6.59 -16.56 -15.07
CA GLY A 91 -5.19 -16.70 -14.66
C GLY A 91 -4.97 -17.32 -13.27
N LEU A 92 -6.02 -17.54 -12.45
CA LEU A 92 -5.86 -18.09 -11.10
C LEU A 92 -5.23 -19.50 -11.07
N ALA A 93 -5.45 -20.29 -12.10
CA ALA A 93 -4.92 -21.66 -12.20
C ALA A 93 -3.40 -21.70 -12.45
N TYR A 94 -2.81 -20.62 -12.94
CA TYR A 94 -1.39 -20.57 -13.31
C TYR A 94 -0.55 -19.96 -12.20
N GLY A 95 0.59 -20.60 -11.87
CA GLY A 95 1.57 -20.08 -10.94
C GLY A 95 2.39 -18.93 -11.53
N SER A 96 3.06 -18.15 -10.70
CA SER A 96 4.11 -17.24 -11.15
C SER A 96 5.38 -18.04 -11.50
N LEU A 97 6.03 -17.68 -12.60
CA LEU A 97 7.33 -18.24 -12.99
C LEU A 97 8.49 -17.62 -12.20
N PHE A 98 8.28 -16.47 -11.60
CA PHE A 98 9.35 -15.65 -11.01
C PHE A 98 9.39 -15.69 -9.49
N SER A 99 8.33 -16.19 -8.85
CA SER A 99 8.21 -16.24 -7.39
C SER A 99 7.15 -17.27 -6.97
N ARG A 100 7.25 -17.75 -5.73
CA ARG A 100 6.20 -18.58 -5.09
C ARG A 100 4.93 -17.76 -4.80
N TRP A 101 5.03 -16.44 -4.79
CA TRP A 101 3.94 -15.49 -4.62
C TRP A 101 3.73 -14.67 -5.89
N SER A 102 2.47 -14.39 -6.22
CA SER A 102 2.08 -13.41 -7.21
C SER A 102 1.18 -12.38 -6.55
N VAL A 103 1.49 -11.13 -6.75
CA VAL A 103 0.83 -10.01 -6.07
C VAL A 103 0.18 -9.10 -7.08
N ARG A 104 -1.09 -8.77 -6.84
CA ARG A 104 -1.79 -7.67 -7.52
C ARG A 104 -1.99 -6.52 -6.55
N ILE A 105 -1.50 -5.35 -6.95
CA ILE A 105 -1.75 -4.08 -6.27
C ILE A 105 -2.83 -3.35 -7.06
N VAL A 106 -3.84 -2.85 -6.36
CA VAL A 106 -4.84 -1.94 -6.95
C VAL A 106 -4.88 -0.65 -6.14
N ASN A 107 -4.31 0.39 -6.71
CA ASN A 107 -4.34 1.71 -6.13
C ASN A 107 -5.68 2.39 -6.42
N GLU A 108 -6.21 3.14 -5.44
CA GLU A 108 -7.49 3.85 -5.55
C GLU A 108 -8.65 2.90 -5.92
N LEU A 109 -8.78 1.80 -5.19
CA LEU A 109 -9.80 0.76 -5.39
C LEU A 109 -11.23 1.32 -5.39
N ASP A 110 -11.45 2.44 -4.70
CA ASP A 110 -12.69 3.19 -4.69
C ASP A 110 -13.09 3.77 -6.07
N ARG A 111 -12.16 3.79 -7.02
CA ARG A 111 -12.42 4.25 -8.40
C ARG A 111 -12.81 3.13 -9.37
N CYS A 112 -12.85 1.89 -8.93
CA CYS A 112 -13.38 0.80 -9.73
C CYS A 112 -14.89 0.96 -9.92
N SER A 113 -15.42 0.58 -11.10
CA SER A 113 -16.87 0.55 -11.31
C SER A 113 -17.54 -0.45 -10.36
N LYS A 114 -18.84 -0.25 -10.06
CA LYS A 114 -19.59 -1.15 -9.17
C LYS A 114 -19.60 -2.59 -9.70
N GLU A 115 -19.75 -2.76 -11.01
CA GLU A 115 -19.75 -4.05 -11.67
C GLU A 115 -18.39 -4.76 -11.53
N ALA A 116 -17.27 -4.00 -11.63
CA ALA A 116 -15.94 -4.54 -11.41
C ALA A 116 -15.74 -4.91 -9.93
N GLN A 117 -16.23 -4.09 -8.99
CA GLN A 117 -16.17 -4.40 -7.55
C GLN A 117 -16.95 -5.68 -7.23
N ASP A 118 -18.15 -5.88 -7.76
CA ASP A 118 -18.95 -7.09 -7.54
C ASP A 118 -18.24 -8.34 -8.07
N LEU A 119 -17.59 -8.24 -9.23
CA LEU A 119 -16.81 -9.35 -9.77
C LEU A 119 -15.54 -9.62 -8.99
N LEU A 120 -14.89 -8.56 -8.46
CA LEU A 120 -13.75 -8.66 -7.57
C LEU A 120 -14.06 -9.45 -6.30
N LEU A 121 -15.28 -9.39 -5.76
CA LEU A 121 -15.68 -10.23 -4.63
C LEU A 121 -15.50 -11.70 -4.94
N THR A 122 -15.99 -12.13 -6.12
CA THR A 122 -15.85 -13.52 -6.57
C THR A 122 -14.39 -13.90 -6.79
N TYR A 123 -13.59 -13.00 -7.35
CA TYR A 123 -12.15 -13.19 -7.51
C TYR A 123 -11.45 -13.37 -6.16
N LEU A 124 -11.72 -12.50 -5.20
CA LEU A 124 -11.11 -12.55 -3.86
C LEU A 124 -11.50 -13.83 -3.09
N ASP A 125 -12.74 -14.29 -3.24
CA ASP A 125 -13.20 -15.53 -2.59
C ASP A 125 -12.49 -16.77 -3.15
N ARG A 126 -12.04 -16.73 -4.41
CA ARG A 126 -11.34 -17.83 -5.09
C ARG A 126 -9.81 -17.72 -5.05
N LEU A 127 -9.27 -16.75 -4.34
CA LEU A 127 -7.83 -16.48 -4.35
C LEU A 127 -7.04 -17.67 -3.74
N PRO A 128 -6.24 -18.39 -4.53
CA PRO A 128 -5.55 -19.59 -4.04
C PRO A 128 -4.33 -19.23 -3.18
N PRO A 129 -3.74 -20.20 -2.47
CA PRO A 129 -2.47 -20.01 -1.79
C PRO A 129 -1.37 -19.45 -2.71
N GLY A 130 -0.48 -18.64 -2.15
CA GLY A 130 0.58 -17.98 -2.92
C GLY A 130 0.11 -16.79 -3.75
N ARG A 131 -1.11 -16.30 -3.52
CA ARG A 131 -1.62 -15.09 -4.16
C ARG A 131 -1.88 -14.01 -3.13
N ALA A 132 -1.56 -12.77 -3.48
CA ALA A 132 -1.92 -11.61 -2.69
C ALA A 132 -2.66 -10.56 -3.53
N PHE A 133 -3.67 -9.95 -2.91
CA PHE A 133 -4.35 -8.79 -3.42
C PHE A 133 -4.21 -7.66 -2.40
N LEU A 134 -3.55 -6.59 -2.81
CA LEU A 134 -3.24 -5.45 -1.97
C LEU A 134 -3.93 -4.21 -2.54
N GLY A 135 -4.87 -3.65 -1.79
CA GLY A 135 -5.64 -2.48 -2.22
C GLY A 135 -5.28 -1.21 -1.44
N THR A 136 -5.41 -0.06 -2.09
CA THR A 136 -5.46 1.24 -1.41
C THR A 136 -6.77 1.96 -1.73
N SER A 137 -7.28 2.77 -0.79
CA SER A 137 -8.46 3.62 -0.99
C SER A 137 -8.27 4.96 -0.29
N ASN A 138 -8.76 6.03 -0.91
CA ASN A 138 -8.79 7.36 -0.31
C ASN A 138 -10.10 7.60 0.46
N LEU A 139 -11.11 6.78 0.22
CA LEU A 139 -12.41 6.88 0.89
C LEU A 139 -12.41 6.17 2.24
N GLN A 140 -13.39 6.52 3.08
CA GLN A 140 -13.70 5.76 4.27
C GLN A 140 -14.32 4.41 3.88
N LEU A 141 -14.18 3.42 4.77
CA LEU A 141 -14.60 2.05 4.50
C LEU A 141 -16.09 1.89 4.23
N ASP A 142 -16.91 2.72 4.88
CA ASP A 142 -18.37 2.76 4.79
C ASP A 142 -18.88 3.12 3.37
N LEU A 143 -18.04 3.71 2.54
CA LEU A 143 -18.35 3.96 1.12
C LEU A 143 -18.06 2.77 0.21
N LEU A 144 -17.35 1.75 0.70
CA LEU A 144 -17.22 0.45 0.07
C LEU A 144 -18.32 -0.47 0.59
N THR A 145 -18.88 -1.33 -0.25
CA THR A 145 -19.92 -2.25 0.18
C THR A 145 -19.44 -3.10 1.36
N GLU A 146 -20.32 -3.39 2.34
CA GLU A 146 -20.00 -4.22 3.50
C GLU A 146 -19.40 -5.59 3.08
N ARG A 147 -19.92 -6.17 2.01
CA ARG A 147 -19.40 -7.41 1.42
C ARG A 147 -17.94 -7.29 1.00
N PHE A 148 -17.54 -6.11 0.51
CA PHE A 148 -16.17 -5.84 0.09
C PHE A 148 -15.24 -5.73 1.31
N GLN A 149 -15.69 -5.01 2.34
CA GLN A 149 -14.92 -4.82 3.57
C GLN A 149 -14.55 -6.15 4.24
N THR A 150 -15.49 -7.09 4.31
CA THR A 150 -15.30 -8.38 4.99
C THR A 150 -14.28 -9.31 4.33
N ARG A 151 -13.90 -9.05 3.07
CA ARG A 151 -12.90 -9.86 2.35
C ARG A 151 -11.46 -9.44 2.59
N PHE A 152 -11.26 -8.28 3.18
CA PHE A 152 -9.94 -7.73 3.41
C PHE A 152 -9.58 -7.67 4.90
N GLN A 153 -8.29 -7.77 5.17
CA GLN A 153 -7.73 -7.16 6.36
C GLN A 153 -7.65 -5.65 6.09
N ALA A 154 -8.68 -4.91 6.49
CA ALA A 154 -8.75 -3.48 6.28
C ALA A 154 -8.05 -2.72 7.41
N ILE A 155 -7.15 -1.81 7.08
CA ILE A 155 -6.39 -1.00 8.04
C ILE A 155 -6.51 0.47 7.67
N LYS A 156 -7.01 1.27 8.60
CA LYS A 156 -7.05 2.73 8.46
C LYS A 156 -5.67 3.31 8.72
N LEU A 157 -5.19 4.18 7.83
CA LEU A 157 -4.01 4.99 8.04
C LEU A 157 -4.42 6.43 8.32
N LEU A 158 -3.89 7.00 9.39
CA LEU A 158 -4.09 8.38 9.79
C LEU A 158 -2.82 9.19 9.48
N PRO A 159 -2.96 10.51 9.24
CA PRO A 159 -1.81 11.39 9.16
C PRO A 159 -0.95 11.30 10.43
N PRO A 160 0.36 11.49 10.32
CA PRO A 160 1.22 11.58 11.48
C PRO A 160 0.87 12.81 12.32
N SER A 161 1.15 12.77 13.62
CA SER A 161 1.03 13.95 14.45
C SER A 161 2.14 14.96 14.13
N THR A 162 1.92 16.21 14.54
CA THR A 162 2.93 17.28 14.37
C THR A 162 4.25 16.91 15.04
N GLU A 163 4.17 16.28 16.23
CA GLU A 163 5.34 15.85 16.98
C GLU A 163 6.07 14.70 16.28
N GLU A 164 5.34 13.71 15.75
CA GLU A 164 5.91 12.60 14.97
C GLU A 164 6.63 13.13 13.72
N LEU A 165 6.02 14.11 13.04
CA LEU A 165 6.59 14.73 11.85
C LEU A 165 7.84 15.54 12.20
N ALA A 166 7.78 16.39 13.21
CA ALA A 166 8.92 17.19 13.66
C ALA A 166 10.11 16.32 14.07
N ALA A 167 9.86 15.26 14.86
CA ALA A 167 10.89 14.32 15.28
C ALA A 167 11.55 13.61 14.09
N PHE A 168 10.75 13.22 13.08
CA PHE A 168 11.27 12.57 11.87
C PHE A 168 12.15 13.51 11.05
N LEU A 169 11.71 14.76 10.85
CA LEU A 169 12.44 15.76 10.08
C LEU A 169 13.76 16.13 10.78
N THR A 170 13.73 16.36 12.09
CA THR A 170 14.94 16.68 12.87
C THR A 170 15.95 15.54 12.84
N ALA A 171 15.50 14.30 12.91
CA ALA A 171 16.38 13.13 12.87
C ALA A 171 17.02 12.91 11.49
N ARG A 172 16.34 13.28 10.42
CA ARG A 172 16.81 13.03 9.05
C ARG A 172 17.57 14.21 8.44
N TRP A 173 17.18 15.42 8.80
CA TRP A 173 17.79 16.68 8.37
C TRP A 173 18.01 17.56 9.61
N PRO A 174 19.16 17.45 10.28
CA PRO A 174 19.47 18.32 11.42
C PRO A 174 19.61 19.77 10.90
N VAL A 175 18.52 20.53 10.96
CA VAL A 175 18.52 21.95 10.65
C VAL A 175 19.18 22.69 11.81
N PRO A 176 20.09 23.64 11.56
CA PRO A 176 20.61 24.52 12.63
C PRO A 176 19.44 25.22 13.34
N ALA A 177 19.51 25.32 14.67
CA ALA A 177 18.42 25.75 15.56
C ALA A 177 17.85 27.18 15.34
N ALA A 178 18.22 27.86 14.27
CA ALA A 178 17.82 29.23 13.97
C ALA A 178 16.57 29.41 13.08
N THR A 179 15.97 28.32 12.59
CA THR A 179 14.80 28.37 11.68
C THR A 179 13.65 27.56 12.23
N THR A 180 12.99 28.05 13.28
CA THR A 180 11.86 27.37 13.94
C THR A 180 10.51 28.01 13.59
N ASP A 181 10.18 28.16 12.33
CA ASP A 181 8.79 28.41 11.91
C ASP A 181 8.18 27.13 11.29
N PHE A 182 7.90 26.15 12.18
CA PHE A 182 7.29 24.87 11.83
C PHE A 182 5.80 24.96 11.43
N HIS A 183 5.16 26.11 11.51
CA HIS A 183 3.75 26.30 11.17
C HIS A 183 3.44 26.12 9.66
N PHE A 184 4.42 26.24 8.81
CA PHE A 184 4.28 26.10 7.35
C PHE A 184 4.16 24.63 6.90
N TRP A 185 4.51 23.66 7.73
CA TRP A 185 4.67 22.24 7.38
C TRP A 185 3.48 21.35 7.74
N LEU A 186 2.35 21.91 8.16
CA LEU A 186 1.22 21.18 8.74
C LEU A 186 0.22 20.63 7.73
N ASP A 187 0.36 20.98 6.44
CA ASP A 187 -0.46 20.44 5.38
C ASP A 187 0.29 19.29 4.66
N PRO A 188 -0.34 18.11 4.45
CA PRO A 188 0.26 16.98 3.72
C PRO A 188 0.73 17.33 2.30
N GLU A 189 0.11 18.30 1.64
CA GLU A 189 0.58 18.83 0.35
C GLU A 189 1.83 19.70 0.55
N SER A 190 1.90 20.46 1.62
CA SER A 190 3.06 21.28 2.00
C SER A 190 4.29 20.44 2.34
N VAL A 191 4.13 19.25 2.92
CA VAL A 191 5.28 18.33 3.17
C VAL A 191 5.89 17.85 1.86
N ARG A 192 5.09 17.60 0.83
CA ARG A 192 5.59 17.26 -0.51
C ARG A 192 6.27 18.45 -1.19
N ALA A 193 5.68 19.63 -1.09
CA ALA A 193 6.24 20.87 -1.65
C ALA A 193 7.55 21.23 -0.95
N ALA A 194 7.60 21.15 0.36
CA ALA A 194 8.77 21.51 1.13
C ALA A 194 9.94 20.50 1.03
N LEU A 195 9.66 19.22 0.74
CA LEU A 195 10.71 18.26 0.34
C LEU A 195 11.26 18.60 -1.06
N ALA A 196 10.51 19.33 -1.89
CA ALA A 196 10.96 19.82 -3.18
C ALA A 196 11.75 21.16 -3.09
N ASP A 197 11.52 21.96 -2.05
CA ASP A 197 12.16 23.27 -1.84
C ASP A 197 13.49 23.22 -1.07
N LEU A 198 13.94 22.03 -0.65
CA LEU A 198 15.22 21.82 0.04
C LEU A 198 16.38 21.49 -0.92
N GLU A 199 16.32 21.96 -2.17
CA GLU A 199 17.43 21.97 -3.14
C GLU A 199 18.33 23.19 -2.97
#